data_639a0ef6ee9da5d11969fab228ef9a6d
#
_entry.id   639a0ef6ee9da5d11969fab228ef9a6d
#
_cell.length_a   1.000
_cell.length_b   1.000
_cell.length_c   1.000
_cell.angle_alpha   90.00
_cell.angle_beta   90.00
_cell.angle_gamma   90.00
#
_symmetry.space_group_name_H-M   'P 1'
#
loop_
_entity.id
_entity.type
_entity.pdbx_description
1 polymer ?
#
loop_
_entity_poly.entity_id
_entity_poly.type
_entity_poly.pdbx_seq_one_letter_code
_entity_poly.pdbx_strand_id
1 'polypeptide(L)'
;PRDGQATFFDAHWHEPGSKTIMGKVYLEGPQALDMVIRDLARHPSTARFLATKLARHFVADEPPVSLVDKLARSYSQSDGDLAAVYRTLIDAPESWDPDLRKLKTPEEFAITTLRLLGTNERNMARGKDSLLGTMGQRPHTAPSPAGWPDKAAEWLGPDAIWKRVEWSLRIAE
;
A
#
# COMPACT_ATOMS: atom_id res chain seq x y z
N PRO A 1 -26.07 -5.39 8.80
CA PRO A 1 -26.07 -3.95 8.57
C PRO A 1 -27.50 -3.49 8.36
N ARG A 2 -27.96 -2.52 9.15
CA ARG A 2 -29.27 -1.88 8.93
C ARG A 2 -29.05 -0.79 7.89
N ASP A 3 -29.92 -0.69 6.91
CA ASP A 3 -29.99 0.41 5.93
C ASP A 3 -28.74 0.61 5.02
N GLY A 4 -28.05 -0.45 4.66
CA GLY A 4 -26.91 -0.37 3.75
C GLY A 4 -25.63 0.24 4.34
N GLN A 5 -25.59 0.57 5.62
CA GLN A 5 -24.38 1.02 6.31
C GLN A 5 -23.49 -0.17 6.64
N ALA A 6 -22.21 -0.06 6.30
CA ALA A 6 -21.21 -1.11 6.57
C ALA A 6 -20.86 -1.22 8.06
N THR A 7 -21.02 -0.11 8.82
CA THR A 7 -20.75 -0.03 10.26
C THR A 7 -21.82 0.81 10.96
N PHE A 8 -22.14 0.49 12.21
CA PHE A 8 -23.03 1.26 13.06
C PHE A 8 -22.55 1.20 14.52
N PHE A 9 -22.84 2.24 15.28
CA PHE A 9 -22.56 2.26 16.71
C PHE A 9 -23.73 1.58 17.45
N ASP A 10 -23.39 0.58 18.28
CA ASP A 10 -24.33 -0.07 19.17
C ASP A 10 -23.92 0.18 20.63
N ALA A 11 -24.73 0.97 21.34
CA ALA A 11 -24.44 1.33 22.73
C ALA A 11 -24.41 0.14 23.69
N HIS A 12 -25.07 -0.99 23.34
CA HIS A 12 -25.09 -2.18 24.20
C HIS A 12 -23.77 -2.96 24.16
N TRP A 13 -23.03 -2.84 23.06
CA TRP A 13 -21.72 -3.49 22.87
C TRP A 13 -20.56 -2.53 23.15
N HIS A 14 -20.86 -1.25 23.35
CA HIS A 14 -19.85 -0.25 23.63
C HIS A 14 -19.42 -0.33 25.10
N GLU A 15 -18.15 -0.45 25.33
CA GLU A 15 -17.57 -0.36 26.67
C GLU A 15 -17.75 1.08 27.20
N PRO A 16 -18.42 1.28 28.35
CA PRO A 16 -18.73 2.62 28.87
C PRO A 16 -17.48 3.41 29.26
N GLY A 17 -17.64 4.72 29.33
CA GLY A 17 -16.63 5.66 29.77
C GLY A 17 -15.72 6.19 28.68
N SER A 18 -14.98 7.25 29.03
CA SER A 18 -14.00 7.89 28.15
C SER A 18 -12.82 6.97 27.85
N LYS A 19 -12.20 7.11 26.66
CA LYS A 19 -11.00 6.36 26.25
C LYS A 19 -9.82 7.29 26.10
N THR A 20 -8.65 6.84 26.56
CA THR A 20 -7.40 7.58 26.34
C THR A 20 -6.59 6.88 25.25
N ILE A 21 -6.37 7.56 24.13
CA ILE A 21 -5.61 7.04 22.98
C ILE A 21 -4.48 8.03 22.68
N MET A 22 -3.24 7.56 22.67
CA MET A 22 -2.04 8.37 22.45
C MET A 22 -1.98 9.64 23.33
N GLY A 23 -2.41 9.53 24.59
CA GLY A 23 -2.41 10.63 25.56
C GLY A 23 -3.56 11.63 25.45
N LYS A 24 -4.45 11.48 24.48
CA LYS A 24 -5.66 12.31 24.30
C LYS A 24 -6.89 11.56 24.81
N VAL A 25 -7.74 12.25 25.57
CA VAL A 25 -9.01 11.72 26.10
C VAL A 25 -10.12 11.96 25.09
N TYR A 26 -10.87 10.90 24.78
CA TYR A 26 -12.07 10.94 23.95
C TYR A 26 -13.28 10.59 24.81
N LEU A 27 -14.27 11.46 24.83
CA LEU A 27 -15.50 11.24 25.58
C LEU A 27 -16.32 10.10 24.94
N GLU A 28 -17.09 9.42 25.77
CA GLU A 28 -17.98 8.36 25.33
C GLU A 28 -19.01 8.90 24.31
N GLY A 29 -19.33 8.07 23.30
CA GLY A 29 -20.37 8.37 22.33
C GLY A 29 -20.00 7.97 20.90
N PRO A 30 -20.99 8.00 19.99
CA PRO A 30 -20.82 7.58 18.60
C PRO A 30 -19.79 8.42 17.82
N GLN A 31 -19.55 9.68 18.22
CA GLN A 31 -18.59 10.58 17.57
C GLN A 31 -17.12 10.27 17.98
N ALA A 32 -16.91 9.53 19.07
CA ALA A 32 -15.56 9.26 19.58
C ALA A 32 -14.69 8.55 18.54
N LEU A 33 -15.24 7.56 17.83
CA LEU A 33 -14.53 6.83 16.78
C LEU A 33 -14.09 7.75 15.64
N ASP A 34 -14.97 8.60 15.15
CA ASP A 34 -14.66 9.54 14.06
C ASP A 34 -13.56 10.54 14.49
N MET A 35 -13.61 11.01 15.74
CA MET A 35 -12.58 11.90 16.29
C MET A 35 -11.22 11.20 16.37
N VAL A 36 -11.18 9.97 16.86
CA VAL A 36 -9.96 9.16 16.90
C VAL A 36 -9.37 8.96 15.52
N ILE A 37 -10.20 8.53 14.54
CA ILE A 37 -9.75 8.30 13.17
C ILE A 37 -9.17 9.58 12.56
N ARG A 38 -9.82 10.72 12.74
CA ARG A 38 -9.34 12.02 12.23
C ARG A 38 -8.02 12.43 12.87
N ASP A 39 -7.89 12.27 14.19
CA ASP A 39 -6.65 12.61 14.89
C ASP A 39 -5.49 11.69 14.48
N LEU A 40 -5.75 10.39 14.32
CA LEU A 40 -4.75 9.44 13.83
C LEU A 40 -4.36 9.73 12.38
N ALA A 41 -5.33 10.08 11.52
CA ALA A 41 -5.04 10.47 10.14
C ALA A 41 -4.14 11.71 10.05
N ARG A 42 -4.31 12.67 10.96
CA ARG A 42 -3.51 13.91 11.03
C ARG A 42 -2.22 13.77 11.81
N HIS A 43 -1.97 12.61 12.39
CA HIS A 43 -0.79 12.42 13.22
C HIS A 43 0.51 12.46 12.37
N PRO A 44 1.59 13.14 12.84
CA PRO A 44 2.84 13.24 12.08
C PRO A 44 3.46 11.90 11.69
N SER A 45 3.31 10.88 12.55
CA SER A 45 3.77 9.52 12.24
C SER A 45 3.00 8.90 11.08
N THR A 46 1.70 9.21 10.92
CA THR A 46 0.90 8.77 9.77
C THR A 46 1.39 9.42 8.49
N ALA A 47 1.64 10.72 8.50
CA ALA A 47 2.22 11.43 7.36
C ALA A 47 3.55 10.81 6.92
N ARG A 48 4.46 10.56 7.89
CA ARG A 48 5.76 9.95 7.60
C ARG A 48 5.66 8.51 7.13
N PHE A 49 4.77 7.72 7.73
CA PHE A 49 4.53 6.33 7.34
C PHE A 49 4.01 6.25 5.90
N LEU A 50 2.98 7.01 5.55
CA LEU A 50 2.41 7.04 4.20
C LEU A 50 3.43 7.55 3.17
N ALA A 51 4.18 8.61 3.50
CA ALA A 51 5.25 9.14 2.67
C ALA A 51 6.33 8.07 2.38
N THR A 52 6.75 7.34 3.43
CA THR A 52 7.74 6.26 3.28
C THR A 52 7.20 5.13 2.42
N LYS A 53 5.97 4.67 2.65
CA LYS A 53 5.35 3.60 1.85
C LYS A 53 5.21 3.99 0.39
N LEU A 54 4.79 5.23 0.12
CA LEU A 54 4.62 5.74 -1.23
C LEU A 54 5.96 5.85 -1.97
N ALA A 55 6.97 6.46 -1.33
CA ALA A 55 8.30 6.58 -1.90
C ALA A 55 8.98 5.20 -2.10
N ARG A 56 8.76 4.27 -1.17
CA ARG A 56 9.25 2.90 -1.31
C ARG A 56 8.58 2.17 -2.47
N HIS A 57 7.30 2.35 -2.66
CA HIS A 57 6.58 1.70 -3.75
C HIS A 57 7.06 2.16 -5.13
N PHE A 58 7.28 3.46 -5.33
CA PHE A 58 7.55 4.02 -6.65
C PHE A 58 9.03 4.28 -6.96
N VAL A 59 9.87 4.52 -5.95
CA VAL A 59 11.21 5.04 -6.17
C VAL A 59 12.30 4.01 -5.81
N ALA A 60 12.38 3.60 -4.55
CA ALA A 60 13.40 2.66 -4.10
C ALA A 60 12.99 1.98 -2.79
N ASP A 61 13.50 0.78 -2.54
CA ASP A 61 13.27 0.05 -1.28
C ASP A 61 13.71 0.83 -0.04
N GLU A 62 14.82 1.57 -0.15
CA GLU A 62 15.28 2.56 0.82
C GLU A 62 15.24 3.94 0.16
N PRO A 63 14.09 4.63 0.22
CA PRO A 63 13.90 5.89 -0.47
C PRO A 63 14.73 7.01 0.16
N PRO A 64 15.15 8.02 -0.63
CA PRO A 64 15.84 9.19 -0.11
C PRO A 64 15.04 9.87 1.01
N VAL A 65 15.70 10.15 2.13
CA VAL A 65 15.09 10.82 3.29
C VAL A 65 14.50 12.18 2.88
N SER A 66 15.18 12.91 1.99
CA SER A 66 14.70 14.21 1.46
C SER A 66 13.33 14.08 0.78
N LEU A 67 13.11 13.02 -0.01
CA LEU A 67 11.83 12.76 -0.65
C LEU A 67 10.75 12.43 0.37
N VAL A 68 11.04 11.53 1.32
CA VAL A 68 10.10 11.17 2.39
C VAL A 68 9.67 12.42 3.17
N ASP A 69 10.62 13.29 3.51
CA ASP A 69 10.34 14.53 4.25
C ASP A 69 9.49 15.53 3.42
N LYS A 70 9.71 15.62 2.09
CA LYS A 70 8.88 16.43 1.19
C LYS A 70 7.44 15.92 1.17
N LEU A 71 7.26 14.63 0.99
CA LEU A 71 5.93 14.00 0.94
C LEU A 71 5.20 14.12 2.29
N ALA A 72 5.88 13.88 3.41
CA ALA A 72 5.30 14.02 4.75
C ALA A 72 4.86 15.47 5.04
N ARG A 73 5.67 16.46 4.62
CA ARG A 73 5.29 17.88 4.74
C ARG A 73 4.07 18.20 3.86
N SER A 74 4.04 17.72 2.60
CA SER A 74 2.90 17.91 1.70
C SER A 74 1.62 17.34 2.31
N TYR A 75 1.68 16.13 2.87
CA TYR A 75 0.55 15.52 3.56
C TYR A 75 0.05 16.37 4.73
N SER A 76 0.96 16.81 5.61
CA SER A 76 0.60 17.58 6.80
C SER A 76 0.07 18.98 6.45
N GLN A 77 0.63 19.65 5.44
CA GLN A 77 0.23 20.99 5.02
C GLN A 77 -1.11 21.00 4.26
N SER A 78 -1.44 19.91 3.59
CA SER A 78 -2.69 19.77 2.84
C SER A 78 -3.82 19.09 3.64
N ASP A 79 -3.63 18.90 4.95
CA ASP A 79 -4.58 18.19 5.83
C ASP A 79 -4.92 16.77 5.34
N GLY A 80 -3.91 16.08 4.76
CA GLY A 80 -4.04 14.70 4.28
C GLY A 80 -4.53 14.55 2.84
N ASP A 81 -4.53 15.62 2.03
CA ASP A 81 -4.87 15.53 0.60
C ASP A 81 -3.84 14.68 -0.15
N LEU A 82 -4.24 13.45 -0.49
CA LEU A 82 -3.39 12.52 -1.22
C LEU A 82 -3.06 13.00 -2.63
N ALA A 83 -3.94 13.78 -3.27
CA ALA A 83 -3.66 14.32 -4.59
C ALA A 83 -2.49 15.32 -4.56
N ALA A 84 -2.39 16.13 -3.50
CA ALA A 84 -1.26 17.02 -3.27
C ALA A 84 0.04 16.22 -3.05
N VAL A 85 -0.02 15.13 -2.28
CA VAL A 85 1.14 14.25 -2.05
C VAL A 85 1.59 13.56 -3.34
N TYR A 86 0.67 13.07 -4.17
CA TYR A 86 1.01 12.46 -5.46
C TYR A 86 1.65 13.44 -6.43
N ARG A 87 1.18 14.69 -6.50
CA ARG A 87 1.84 15.74 -7.30
C ARG A 87 3.26 15.99 -6.79
N THR A 88 3.43 16.12 -5.47
CA THR A 88 4.76 16.28 -4.86
C THR A 88 5.69 15.12 -5.22
N LEU A 89 5.21 13.87 -5.24
CA LEU A 89 5.99 12.71 -5.67
C LEU A 89 6.41 12.81 -7.13
N ILE A 90 5.47 13.14 -8.02
CA ILE A 90 5.72 13.23 -9.47
C ILE A 90 6.68 14.36 -9.80
N ASP A 91 6.55 15.50 -9.12
CA ASP A 91 7.38 16.70 -9.36
C ASP A 91 8.77 16.62 -8.70
N ALA A 92 8.98 15.66 -7.80
CA ALA A 92 10.24 15.52 -7.08
C ALA A 92 11.33 14.93 -7.99
N PRO A 93 12.50 15.60 -8.17
CA PRO A 93 13.60 15.05 -8.97
C PRO A 93 14.07 13.68 -8.51
N GLU A 94 14.02 13.41 -7.21
CA GLU A 94 14.42 12.11 -6.62
C GLU A 94 13.56 10.94 -7.11
N SER A 95 12.36 11.20 -7.61
CA SER A 95 11.47 10.18 -8.17
C SER A 95 11.89 9.72 -9.57
N TRP A 96 12.78 10.46 -10.23
CA TRP A 96 13.21 10.22 -11.61
C TRP A 96 14.71 9.90 -11.69
N ASP A 97 15.27 9.32 -10.62
CA ASP A 97 16.64 8.83 -10.63
C ASP A 97 16.82 7.82 -11.79
N PRO A 98 17.81 8.01 -12.68
CA PRO A 98 18.09 7.08 -13.78
C PRO A 98 18.50 5.68 -13.31
N ASP A 99 18.99 5.55 -12.10
CA ASP A 99 19.31 4.25 -11.50
C ASP A 99 18.01 3.52 -11.11
N LEU A 100 17.65 2.50 -11.87
CA LEU A 100 16.47 1.67 -11.59
C LEU A 100 16.69 0.80 -10.36
N ARG A 101 16.26 1.29 -9.20
CA ARG A 101 16.49 0.65 -7.89
C ARG A 101 15.30 -0.16 -7.39
N LYS A 102 14.23 -0.28 -8.17
CA LYS A 102 13.02 -0.97 -7.76
C LYS A 102 12.85 -2.31 -8.48
N LEU A 103 12.82 -3.39 -7.72
CA LEU A 103 12.41 -4.69 -8.25
C LEU A 103 10.88 -4.75 -8.29
N LYS A 104 10.33 -5.19 -9.41
CA LYS A 104 8.90 -5.47 -9.52
C LYS A 104 8.50 -6.64 -8.62
N THR A 105 7.45 -6.45 -7.84
CA THR A 105 6.78 -7.55 -7.13
C THR A 105 6.25 -8.58 -8.13
N PRO A 106 5.87 -9.80 -7.71
CA PRO A 106 5.26 -10.78 -8.61
C PRO A 106 4.02 -10.23 -9.34
N GLU A 107 3.18 -9.44 -8.69
CA GLU A 107 2.00 -8.83 -9.30
C GLU A 107 2.39 -7.79 -10.36
N GLU A 108 3.29 -6.88 -10.04
CA GLU A 108 3.77 -5.87 -10.99
C GLU A 108 4.47 -6.52 -12.19
N PHE A 109 5.26 -7.56 -11.94
CA PHE A 109 5.92 -8.32 -13.00
C PHE A 109 4.90 -8.98 -13.93
N ALA A 110 3.91 -9.69 -13.38
CA ALA A 110 2.86 -10.33 -14.17
C ALA A 110 2.05 -9.31 -14.99
N ILE A 111 1.57 -8.24 -14.36
CA ILE A 111 0.77 -7.21 -15.04
C ILE A 111 1.55 -6.53 -16.16
N THR A 112 2.79 -6.15 -15.90
CA THR A 112 3.60 -5.47 -16.93
C THR A 112 3.94 -6.39 -18.11
N THR A 113 4.22 -7.67 -17.86
CA THR A 113 4.47 -8.66 -18.91
C THR A 113 3.22 -8.90 -19.75
N LEU A 114 2.07 -9.12 -19.13
CA LEU A 114 0.81 -9.33 -19.85
C LEU A 114 0.40 -8.10 -20.68
N ARG A 115 0.64 -6.89 -20.18
CA ARG A 115 0.43 -5.65 -20.95
C ARG A 115 1.38 -5.55 -22.15
N LEU A 116 2.65 -5.89 -21.98
CA LEU A 116 3.64 -5.90 -23.05
C LEU A 116 3.23 -6.87 -24.18
N LEU A 117 2.66 -8.02 -23.82
CA LEU A 117 2.16 -9.02 -24.77
C LEU A 117 0.80 -8.68 -25.39
N GLY A 118 0.20 -7.53 -25.06
CA GLY A 118 -1.11 -7.12 -25.57
C GLY A 118 -2.28 -7.98 -25.10
N THR A 119 -2.13 -8.69 -23.99
CA THR A 119 -3.17 -9.56 -23.43
C THR A 119 -4.39 -8.75 -23.00
N ASN A 120 -5.59 -9.19 -23.40
CA ASN A 120 -6.83 -8.51 -23.02
C ASN A 120 -7.20 -8.72 -21.54
N GLU A 121 -8.03 -7.83 -20.99
CA GLU A 121 -8.41 -7.82 -19.58
C GLU A 121 -9.05 -9.15 -19.11
N ARG A 122 -9.83 -9.83 -19.96
CA ARG A 122 -10.49 -11.10 -19.59
C ARG A 122 -9.48 -12.23 -19.39
N ASN A 123 -8.46 -12.28 -20.23
CA ASN A 123 -7.37 -13.26 -20.10
C ASN A 123 -6.46 -12.92 -18.92
N MET A 124 -6.23 -11.63 -18.67
CA MET A 124 -5.52 -11.17 -17.46
C MET A 124 -6.24 -11.61 -16.19
N ALA A 125 -7.56 -11.44 -16.10
CA ALA A 125 -8.34 -11.81 -14.92
C ALA A 125 -8.32 -13.33 -14.65
N ARG A 126 -8.45 -14.15 -15.70
CA ARG A 126 -8.46 -15.63 -15.59
C ARG A 126 -7.11 -16.23 -15.22
N GLY A 127 -6.02 -15.62 -15.69
CA GLY A 127 -4.65 -16.09 -15.42
C GLY A 127 -4.08 -15.58 -14.10
N LYS A 128 -4.52 -14.42 -13.63
CA LYS A 128 -3.91 -13.68 -12.53
C LYS A 128 -3.83 -14.47 -11.23
N ASP A 129 -4.90 -15.10 -10.79
CA ASP A 129 -4.96 -15.75 -9.47
C ASP A 129 -4.07 -17.00 -9.39
N SER A 130 -4.02 -17.80 -10.45
CA SER A 130 -3.15 -18.97 -10.48
C SER A 130 -1.68 -18.58 -10.68
N LEU A 131 -1.40 -17.56 -11.48
CA LEU A 131 -0.06 -17.04 -11.75
C LEU A 131 0.59 -16.41 -10.51
N LEU A 132 -0.13 -15.53 -9.83
CA LEU A 132 0.35 -14.87 -8.63
C LEU A 132 0.54 -15.86 -7.48
N GLY A 133 -0.33 -16.88 -7.39
CA GLY A 133 -0.17 -17.99 -6.46
C GLY A 133 1.12 -18.78 -6.69
N THR A 134 1.47 -19.07 -7.95
CA THR A 134 2.70 -19.76 -8.31
C THR A 134 3.94 -18.94 -7.92
N MET A 135 3.91 -17.61 -8.13
CA MET A 135 4.99 -16.71 -7.76
C MET A 135 5.01 -16.32 -6.27
N GLY A 136 4.09 -16.87 -5.45
CA GLY A 136 4.08 -16.66 -4.01
C GLY A 136 3.34 -15.41 -3.54
N GLN A 137 2.63 -14.69 -4.41
CA GLN A 137 1.85 -13.48 -4.06
C GLN A 137 0.37 -13.68 -4.42
N ARG A 138 -0.27 -14.67 -3.83
CA ARG A 138 -1.69 -14.94 -4.08
C ARG A 138 -2.56 -13.78 -3.59
N PRO A 139 -3.50 -13.25 -4.40
CA PRO A 139 -4.39 -12.17 -3.99
C PRO A 139 -5.15 -12.50 -2.70
N HIS A 140 -5.34 -11.50 -1.85
CA HIS A 140 -6.10 -11.58 -0.60
C HIS A 140 -5.59 -12.60 0.44
N THR A 141 -4.35 -13.10 0.30
CA THR A 141 -3.74 -14.05 1.25
C THR A 141 -2.42 -13.54 1.83
N ALA A 142 -2.29 -12.24 2.01
CA ALA A 142 -1.12 -11.68 2.66
C ALA A 142 -0.90 -12.31 4.05
N PRO A 143 0.36 -12.62 4.42
CA PRO A 143 0.66 -13.37 5.64
C PRO A 143 0.42 -12.55 6.92
N SER A 144 0.23 -11.25 6.79
CA SER A 144 -0.01 -10.36 7.92
C SER A 144 -0.93 -9.19 7.53
N PRO A 145 -1.54 -8.48 8.52
CA PRO A 145 -2.31 -7.27 8.27
C PRO A 145 -1.50 -6.13 7.62
N ALA A 146 -0.17 -6.18 7.67
CA ALA A 146 0.71 -5.22 7.01
C ALA A 146 0.72 -5.36 5.47
N GLY A 147 0.14 -6.44 4.95
CA GLY A 147 0.12 -6.74 3.53
C GLY A 147 1.30 -7.59 3.06
N TRP A 148 1.52 -7.61 1.76
CA TRP A 148 2.68 -8.26 1.14
C TRP A 148 3.95 -7.43 1.34
N PRO A 149 5.13 -8.08 1.40
CA PRO A 149 6.41 -7.38 1.46
C PRO A 149 6.60 -6.40 0.29
N ASP A 150 7.18 -5.24 0.58
CA ASP A 150 7.40 -4.17 -0.39
C ASP A 150 8.88 -3.95 -0.74
N LYS A 151 9.78 -4.79 -0.21
CA LYS A 151 11.23 -4.74 -0.47
C LYS A 151 11.68 -5.87 -1.39
N ALA A 152 12.64 -5.57 -2.25
CA ALA A 152 13.24 -6.52 -3.20
C ALA A 152 13.79 -7.79 -2.53
N ALA A 153 14.42 -7.66 -1.36
CA ALA A 153 15.03 -8.78 -0.63
C ALA A 153 14.06 -9.93 -0.38
N GLU A 154 12.77 -9.62 -0.17
CA GLU A 154 11.73 -10.63 0.06
C GLU A 154 11.33 -11.41 -1.22
N TRP A 155 11.68 -10.87 -2.39
CA TRP A 155 11.32 -11.41 -3.70
C TRP A 155 12.51 -11.88 -4.55
N LEU A 156 13.74 -11.84 -3.99
CA LEU A 156 14.99 -12.20 -4.68
C LEU A 156 15.53 -13.57 -4.27
N GLY A 157 14.83 -14.32 -3.44
CA GLY A 157 15.22 -15.69 -3.11
C GLY A 157 15.33 -16.56 -4.38
N PRO A 158 16.21 -17.58 -4.39
CA PRO A 158 16.41 -18.46 -5.56
C PRO A 158 15.12 -19.08 -6.10
N ASP A 159 14.24 -19.53 -5.22
CA ASP A 159 12.92 -20.06 -5.57
C ASP A 159 12.03 -19.00 -6.24
N ALA A 160 12.03 -17.77 -5.74
CA ALA A 160 11.23 -16.69 -6.30
C ALA A 160 11.70 -16.30 -7.71
N ILE A 161 13.02 -16.28 -7.93
CA ILE A 161 13.61 -16.01 -9.26
C ILE A 161 13.27 -17.17 -10.21
N TRP A 162 13.45 -18.41 -9.77
CA TRP A 162 13.13 -19.59 -10.57
C TRP A 162 11.67 -19.59 -11.05
N LYS A 163 10.75 -19.32 -10.16
CA LYS A 163 9.31 -19.22 -10.50
C LYS A 163 9.00 -18.14 -11.54
N ARG A 164 9.73 -17.03 -11.51
CA ARG A 164 9.59 -15.97 -12.56
C ARG A 164 10.12 -16.47 -13.90
N VAL A 165 11.25 -17.15 -13.94
CA VAL A 165 11.81 -17.72 -15.17
C VAL A 165 10.87 -18.78 -15.75
N GLU A 166 10.42 -19.72 -14.92
CA GLU A 166 9.47 -20.77 -15.32
C GLU A 166 8.18 -20.19 -15.90
N TRP A 167 7.62 -19.17 -15.22
CA TRP A 167 6.44 -18.47 -15.70
C TRP A 167 6.68 -17.75 -17.05
N SER A 168 7.83 -17.11 -17.20
CA SER A 168 8.18 -16.42 -18.46
C SER A 168 8.30 -17.38 -19.64
N LEU A 169 8.85 -18.57 -19.41
CA LEU A 169 8.94 -19.62 -20.43
C LEU A 169 7.55 -20.12 -20.86
N ARG A 170 6.65 -20.35 -19.90
CA ARG A 170 5.28 -20.80 -20.19
C ARG A 170 4.44 -19.79 -20.99
N ILE A 171 4.73 -18.50 -20.85
CA ILE A 171 4.02 -17.44 -21.58
C ILE A 171 4.56 -17.31 -23.02
N ALA A 172 5.81 -17.71 -23.26
CA ALA A 172 6.43 -17.65 -24.58
C ALA A 172 6.03 -18.81 -25.51
N GLU A 173 5.41 -19.86 -24.96
CA GLU A 173 4.84 -20.99 -25.72
C GLU A 173 3.40 -20.67 -26.19
#